data_4472639ccca22fbea9690e172968f58c
#
_entry.id   4472639ccca22fbea9690e172968f58c
#
_cell.length_a   1.000
_cell.length_b   1.000
_cell.length_c   1.000
_cell.angle_alpha   90.00
_cell.angle_beta   90.00
_cell.angle_gamma   90.00
#
_symmetry.space_group_name_H-M   'P 1'
#
loop_
_entity.id
_entity.type
_entity.pdbx_description
1 polymer ?
#
loop_
_entity_poly.entity_id
_entity_poly.type
_entity_poly.pdbx_seq_one_letter_code
_entity_poly.pdbx_strand_id
1 'polypeptide(L)'
;MLSTFHGLEAARRGMMAQQAALYTTSHNIANANTEGYTRQRVQLQPTPPFPTPGLNRPNIPGQMGTGVEASSVERVREYFLDIQYRGENSKLGYWEARADAIAKMEDIMNEPSDSELAKTMDQFWQAMQDLSVNPENEGARSVVRQRGLAVVETFHYLSNSLTQIRTDIGTQIGTTVTEINSLLNQIRALNERIAEIEPNGYLPNDLYDERDRLIDQLSQYMEIGVEKHPTGGNALPMAEGTYDVYVMNGSAKVYLVQGRTASVVSFPDGSDVDGDGVKEMPPASGVNTLDVSGTTISFTALANGKLRGLIEGYGYQTGTDASGQPIVKGLYPDMLANLDKLAYTFGTVFNAVHQQGYGLNGSTNHPFFDGISAVSGAANTIKLAADTDDLANIAASTKSGETGNGNNAINLANVRSLLLSNATVSLQDGISVNLASLNLPLSSGTVETNYQGWIGQLGVDGEQANRMKTNSETLRQSVEEKRQSVSSVSLDEEMMNMIKFQHAYNAAARQITVIDEMLDKLINGMGVVGR
;
A
#
# COMPACT_ATOMS: atom_id res chain seq x y z
N MET A 1 7.86 -66.93 -27.90
CA MET A 1 8.26 -66.99 -26.48
C MET A 1 8.38 -65.57 -25.99
N LEU A 2 7.64 -65.24 -24.97
CA LEU A 2 7.80 -63.98 -24.26
C LEU A 2 9.15 -64.04 -23.56
N SER A 3 10.00 -63.00 -23.78
CA SER A 3 11.30 -62.97 -23.13
C SER A 3 11.09 -62.64 -21.61
N THR A 4 11.70 -63.44 -20.72
CA THR A 4 11.73 -63.20 -19.28
C THR A 4 12.35 -61.83 -18.93
N PHE A 5 13.23 -61.31 -19.80
CA PHE A 5 13.81 -59.97 -19.69
C PHE A 5 12.78 -58.84 -19.83
N HIS A 6 11.64 -59.08 -20.51
CA HIS A 6 10.57 -58.10 -20.64
C HIS A 6 9.89 -57.84 -19.27
N GLY A 7 9.64 -58.91 -18.51
CA GLY A 7 9.11 -58.79 -17.14
C GLY A 7 10.08 -58.09 -16.19
N LEU A 8 11.38 -58.36 -16.32
CA LEU A 8 12.43 -57.71 -15.53
C LEU A 8 12.47 -56.20 -15.79
N GLU A 9 12.42 -55.80 -17.08
CA GLU A 9 12.44 -54.38 -17.46
C GLU A 9 11.17 -53.64 -16.99
N ALA A 10 10.00 -54.25 -17.08
CA ALA A 10 8.75 -53.71 -16.57
C ALA A 10 8.79 -53.53 -15.05
N ALA A 11 9.32 -54.50 -14.30
CA ALA A 11 9.49 -54.43 -12.86
C ALA A 11 10.53 -53.34 -12.44
N ARG A 12 11.66 -53.25 -13.19
CA ARG A 12 12.67 -52.19 -12.99
C ARG A 12 12.09 -50.81 -13.19
N ARG A 13 11.34 -50.58 -14.27
CA ARG A 13 10.66 -49.27 -14.53
C ARG A 13 9.64 -48.96 -13.45
N GLY A 14 8.84 -49.94 -13.02
CA GLY A 14 7.92 -49.78 -11.90
C GLY A 14 8.62 -49.35 -10.62
N MET A 15 9.74 -49.99 -10.28
CA MET A 15 10.54 -49.65 -9.11
C MET A 15 11.09 -48.21 -9.18
N MET A 16 11.64 -47.80 -10.33
CA MET A 16 12.14 -46.44 -10.53
C MET A 16 11.02 -45.38 -10.42
N ALA A 17 9.85 -45.66 -10.99
CA ALA A 17 8.70 -44.77 -10.90
C ALA A 17 8.21 -44.61 -9.46
N GLN A 18 8.16 -45.69 -8.67
CA GLN A 18 7.81 -45.64 -7.24
C GLN A 18 8.88 -44.92 -6.40
N GLN A 19 10.15 -45.07 -6.76
CA GLN A 19 11.24 -44.35 -6.11
C GLN A 19 11.12 -42.86 -6.35
N ALA A 20 10.81 -42.41 -7.57
CA ALA A 20 10.56 -40.99 -7.85
C ALA A 20 9.38 -40.44 -7.02
N ALA A 21 8.29 -41.24 -6.93
CA ALA A 21 7.14 -40.88 -6.11
C ALA A 21 7.49 -40.77 -4.61
N LEU A 22 8.31 -41.69 -4.07
CA LEU A 22 8.80 -41.60 -2.68
C LEU A 22 9.65 -40.38 -2.42
N TYR A 23 10.54 -40.01 -3.35
CA TYR A 23 11.33 -38.78 -3.24
C TYR A 23 10.44 -37.53 -3.18
N THR A 24 9.46 -37.44 -4.07
CA THR A 24 8.53 -36.26 -4.09
C THR A 24 7.69 -36.21 -2.82
N THR A 25 7.16 -37.34 -2.35
CA THR A 25 6.41 -37.42 -1.09
C THR A 25 7.28 -36.99 0.11
N SER A 26 8.53 -37.47 0.15
CA SER A 26 9.48 -37.07 1.22
C SER A 26 9.80 -35.57 1.16
N HIS A 27 9.94 -35.03 -0.05
CA HIS A 27 10.16 -33.59 -0.27
C HIS A 27 8.96 -32.75 0.21
N ASN A 28 7.74 -33.19 -0.12
CA ASN A 28 6.50 -32.56 0.37
C ASN A 28 6.45 -32.54 1.90
N ILE A 29 6.72 -33.69 2.56
CA ILE A 29 6.72 -33.79 4.02
C ILE A 29 7.76 -32.86 4.64
N ALA A 30 8.97 -32.83 4.08
CA ALA A 30 10.07 -31.98 4.58
C ALA A 30 9.72 -30.49 4.50
N ASN A 31 8.97 -30.08 3.47
CA ASN A 31 8.61 -28.69 3.21
C ASN A 31 7.17 -28.33 3.60
N ALA A 32 6.46 -29.20 4.32
CA ALA A 32 5.06 -28.98 4.68
C ALA A 32 4.81 -27.67 5.46
N ASN A 33 5.81 -27.18 6.20
CA ASN A 33 5.76 -25.95 6.98
C ASN A 33 6.57 -24.79 6.33
N THR A 34 7.07 -24.98 5.11
CA THR A 34 7.80 -23.93 4.39
C THR A 34 6.78 -22.97 3.76
N GLU A 35 6.88 -21.68 4.10
CA GLU A 35 5.98 -20.64 3.56
C GLU A 35 6.11 -20.56 2.03
N GLY A 36 4.96 -20.55 1.33
CA GLY A 36 4.91 -20.47 -0.13
C GLY A 36 5.17 -21.80 -0.85
N TYR A 37 5.53 -22.87 -0.14
CA TYR A 37 5.73 -24.19 -0.76
C TYR A 37 4.42 -24.77 -1.29
N THR A 38 4.46 -25.24 -2.52
CA THR A 38 3.33 -25.88 -3.20
C THR A 38 3.54 -27.39 -3.27
N ARG A 39 2.52 -28.17 -2.86
CA ARG A 39 2.52 -29.63 -2.97
C ARG A 39 2.88 -30.05 -4.38
N GLN A 40 3.83 -30.99 -4.50
CA GLN A 40 4.27 -31.57 -5.77
C GLN A 40 3.70 -32.98 -5.93
N ARG A 41 3.37 -33.36 -7.15
CA ARG A 41 2.84 -34.67 -7.49
C ARG A 41 3.55 -35.26 -8.70
N VAL A 42 3.96 -36.53 -8.58
CA VAL A 42 4.52 -37.27 -9.69
C VAL A 42 3.40 -37.73 -10.63
N GLN A 43 3.52 -37.41 -11.90
CA GLN A 43 2.67 -37.96 -12.94
C GLN A 43 3.27 -39.29 -13.44
N LEU A 44 2.51 -40.38 -13.26
CA LEU A 44 2.88 -41.71 -13.71
C LEU A 44 2.13 -42.04 -15.01
N GLN A 45 2.87 -42.39 -16.04
CA GLN A 45 2.28 -42.80 -17.32
C GLN A 45 2.75 -44.19 -17.76
N PRO A 46 1.89 -44.99 -18.48
CA PRO A 46 2.33 -46.23 -19.07
C PRO A 46 3.33 -45.95 -20.19
N THR A 47 4.41 -46.73 -20.25
CA THR A 47 5.35 -46.65 -21.35
C THR A 47 4.74 -47.22 -22.63
N PRO A 48 5.21 -46.82 -23.85
CA PRO A 48 4.66 -47.29 -25.12
C PRO A 48 4.59 -48.82 -25.18
N PRO A 49 3.43 -49.41 -25.51
CA PRO A 49 3.28 -50.89 -25.54
C PRO A 49 4.07 -51.51 -26.67
N PHE A 50 4.47 -52.78 -26.49
CA PHE A 50 5.16 -53.55 -27.51
C PHE A 50 4.21 -54.60 -28.13
N PRO A 51 4.25 -54.85 -29.46
CA PRO A 51 5.03 -54.14 -30.47
C PRO A 51 4.45 -52.79 -30.85
N THR A 52 5.34 -51.88 -31.26
CA THR A 52 4.92 -50.59 -31.81
C THR A 52 4.16 -50.77 -33.12
N PRO A 53 3.16 -49.94 -33.44
CA PRO A 53 2.45 -50.01 -34.72
C PRO A 53 3.44 -49.80 -35.88
N GLY A 54 3.41 -50.76 -36.84
CA GLY A 54 4.29 -50.72 -38.02
C GLY A 54 3.92 -51.77 -39.06
N LEU A 55 4.40 -51.62 -40.30
CA LEU A 55 4.14 -52.54 -41.42
C LEU A 55 4.69 -53.95 -41.16
N ASN A 56 5.82 -54.09 -40.46
CA ASN A 56 6.48 -55.40 -40.14
C ASN A 56 6.26 -55.80 -38.68
N ARG A 57 5.02 -55.66 -38.17
CA ARG A 57 4.70 -56.03 -36.79
C ARG A 57 4.78 -57.59 -36.60
N PRO A 58 5.28 -58.08 -35.45
CA PRO A 58 5.21 -59.46 -35.08
C PRO A 58 3.74 -59.95 -34.97
N ASN A 59 3.43 -61.12 -35.42
CA ASN A 59 2.08 -61.72 -35.38
C ASN A 59 1.81 -62.30 -33.99
N ILE A 60 1.64 -61.43 -32.97
CA ILE A 60 1.29 -61.80 -31.60
C ILE A 60 -0.10 -61.29 -31.29
N PRO A 61 -0.94 -62.03 -30.50
CA PRO A 61 -2.25 -61.50 -30.08
C PRO A 61 -2.10 -60.35 -29.09
N GLY A 62 -2.49 -59.16 -29.52
CA GLY A 62 -2.51 -57.95 -28.68
C GLY A 62 -1.16 -57.25 -28.53
N GLN A 63 -1.19 -56.15 -27.77
CA GLN A 63 -0.01 -55.39 -27.35
C GLN A 63 0.27 -55.65 -25.88
N MET A 64 1.54 -55.79 -25.51
CA MET A 64 1.96 -55.97 -24.13
C MET A 64 2.41 -54.63 -23.53
N GLY A 65 2.02 -54.37 -22.28
CA GLY A 65 2.52 -53.24 -21.52
C GLY A 65 4.02 -53.40 -21.22
N THR A 66 4.76 -52.33 -21.36
CA THR A 66 6.23 -52.32 -21.14
C THR A 66 6.61 -51.71 -19.78
N GLY A 67 5.61 -51.40 -18.94
CA GLY A 67 5.80 -50.85 -17.60
C GLY A 67 5.23 -49.44 -17.44
N VAL A 68 5.71 -48.72 -16.43
CA VAL A 68 5.33 -47.36 -16.04
C VAL A 68 6.58 -46.52 -15.89
N GLU A 69 6.47 -45.24 -16.21
CA GLU A 69 7.51 -44.24 -15.97
C GLU A 69 6.95 -43.00 -15.25
N ALA A 70 7.79 -42.31 -14.53
CA ALA A 70 7.48 -40.96 -14.01
C ALA A 70 7.73 -39.97 -15.16
N SER A 71 6.66 -39.33 -15.66
CA SER A 71 6.76 -38.39 -16.79
C SER A 71 7.16 -36.99 -16.36
N SER A 72 6.64 -36.53 -15.23
CA SER A 72 6.92 -35.22 -14.67
C SER A 72 6.62 -35.16 -13.16
N VAL A 73 7.15 -34.16 -12.50
CA VAL A 73 6.78 -33.78 -11.14
C VAL A 73 6.17 -32.38 -11.21
N GLU A 74 4.87 -32.28 -10.98
CA GLU A 74 4.08 -31.09 -11.18
C GLU A 74 3.64 -30.48 -9.85
N ARG A 75 3.54 -29.15 -9.79
CA ARG A 75 2.93 -28.43 -8.66
C ARG A 75 1.42 -28.57 -8.71
N VAL A 76 0.79 -28.77 -7.55
CA VAL A 76 -0.67 -28.77 -7.41
C VAL A 76 -1.12 -27.36 -7.07
N ARG A 77 -1.43 -26.56 -8.10
CA ARG A 77 -1.75 -25.14 -7.95
C ARG A 77 -2.87 -24.72 -8.89
N GLU A 78 -3.67 -23.73 -8.47
CA GLU A 78 -4.75 -23.16 -9.25
C GLU A 78 -4.50 -21.66 -9.49
N TYR A 79 -4.12 -21.30 -10.72
CA TYR A 79 -3.71 -19.94 -11.10
C TYR A 79 -4.79 -18.89 -10.87
N PHE A 80 -6.07 -19.25 -10.99
CA PHE A 80 -7.17 -18.34 -10.74
C PHE A 80 -7.19 -17.83 -9.28
N LEU A 81 -6.88 -18.70 -8.31
CA LEU A 81 -6.80 -18.33 -6.91
C LEU A 81 -5.61 -17.38 -6.63
N ASP A 82 -4.51 -17.54 -7.37
CA ASP A 82 -3.38 -16.62 -7.26
C ASP A 82 -3.74 -15.22 -7.73
N ILE A 83 -4.47 -15.09 -8.84
CA ILE A 83 -4.96 -13.79 -9.34
C ILE A 83 -5.90 -13.14 -8.30
N GLN A 84 -6.83 -13.91 -7.73
CA GLN A 84 -7.72 -13.40 -6.70
C GLN A 84 -6.96 -12.95 -5.46
N TYR A 85 -6.01 -13.76 -4.98
CA TYR A 85 -5.18 -13.40 -3.83
C TYR A 85 -4.44 -12.09 -4.05
N ARG A 86 -3.73 -11.95 -5.18
CA ARG A 86 -2.97 -10.74 -5.54
C ARG A 86 -3.87 -9.51 -5.64
N GLY A 87 -5.08 -9.67 -6.19
CA GLY A 87 -6.07 -8.60 -6.24
C GLY A 87 -6.55 -8.15 -4.86
N GLU A 88 -6.86 -9.07 -3.94
CA GLU A 88 -7.26 -8.70 -2.58
C GLU A 88 -6.07 -8.19 -1.75
N ASN A 89 -4.86 -8.72 -1.98
CA ASN A 89 -3.64 -8.26 -1.31
C ASN A 89 -3.28 -6.80 -1.67
N SER A 90 -3.48 -6.40 -2.93
CA SER A 90 -3.26 -5.01 -3.35
C SER A 90 -4.28 -4.05 -2.74
N LYS A 91 -5.55 -4.45 -2.63
CA LYS A 91 -6.59 -3.67 -1.95
C LYS A 91 -6.28 -3.50 -0.46
N LEU A 92 -5.84 -4.59 0.19
CA LEU A 92 -5.43 -4.53 1.59
C LEU A 92 -4.27 -3.55 1.78
N GLY A 93 -3.22 -3.63 0.96
CA GLY A 93 -2.09 -2.71 1.01
C GLY A 93 -2.50 -1.24 0.89
N TYR A 94 -3.43 -0.93 -0.02
CA TYR A 94 -3.99 0.41 -0.18
C TYR A 94 -4.72 0.90 1.08
N TRP A 95 -5.68 0.11 1.59
CA TRP A 95 -6.49 0.52 2.73
C TRP A 95 -5.71 0.55 4.04
N GLU A 96 -4.70 -0.31 4.19
CA GLU A 96 -3.79 -0.29 5.32
C GLU A 96 -2.99 1.02 5.37
N ALA A 97 -2.34 1.40 4.25
CA ALA A 97 -1.59 2.64 4.17
C ALA A 97 -2.49 3.88 4.40
N ARG A 98 -3.72 3.87 3.86
CA ARG A 98 -4.68 4.96 4.04
C ARG A 98 -5.17 5.05 5.49
N ALA A 99 -5.52 3.92 6.12
CA ALA A 99 -5.96 3.89 7.51
C ALA A 99 -4.85 4.39 8.46
N ASP A 100 -3.62 3.96 8.26
CA ASP A 100 -2.47 4.41 9.05
C ASP A 100 -2.20 5.91 8.89
N ALA A 101 -2.34 6.44 7.66
CA ALA A 101 -2.17 7.88 7.42
C ALA A 101 -3.27 8.70 8.11
N ILE A 102 -4.52 8.23 8.07
CA ILE A 102 -5.65 8.90 8.75
C ILE A 102 -5.47 8.82 10.26
N ALA A 103 -5.13 7.66 10.84
CA ALA A 103 -4.93 7.49 12.27
C ALA A 103 -3.87 8.45 12.83
N LYS A 104 -2.73 8.59 12.15
CA LYS A 104 -1.69 9.55 12.53
C LYS A 104 -2.17 11.01 12.46
N MET A 105 -3.06 11.32 11.51
CA MET A 105 -3.66 12.66 11.44
C MET A 105 -4.67 12.87 12.57
N GLU A 106 -5.50 11.88 12.89
CA GLU A 106 -6.43 11.93 14.02
C GLU A 106 -5.70 12.14 15.35
N ASP A 107 -4.57 11.44 15.54
CA ASP A 107 -3.74 11.59 16.76
C ASP A 107 -3.27 13.04 16.96
N ILE A 108 -2.91 13.75 15.87
CA ILE A 108 -2.51 15.16 15.95
C ILE A 108 -3.72 16.08 16.15
N MET A 109 -4.80 15.83 15.42
CA MET A 109 -5.95 16.75 15.38
C MET A 109 -6.88 16.59 16.58
N ASN A 110 -6.92 15.40 17.20
CA ASN A 110 -7.79 15.03 18.32
C ASN A 110 -7.01 14.80 19.62
N GLU A 111 -5.79 15.35 19.77
CA GLU A 111 -5.09 15.23 21.05
C GLU A 111 -6.01 15.73 22.19
N PRO A 112 -6.39 14.88 23.15
CA PRO A 112 -7.28 15.27 24.26
C PRO A 112 -6.50 16.07 25.30
N SER A 113 -5.99 17.22 24.87
CA SER A 113 -5.22 18.12 25.73
C SER A 113 -5.90 19.47 25.84
N ASP A 114 -5.51 20.25 26.84
CA ASP A 114 -5.91 21.65 27.00
C ASP A 114 -5.44 22.54 25.81
N SER A 115 -4.68 21.96 24.88
CA SER A 115 -4.08 22.60 23.70
C SER A 115 -4.85 22.33 22.39
N GLU A 116 -5.97 21.63 22.40
CA GLU A 116 -6.82 21.47 21.21
C GLU A 116 -7.23 22.84 20.64
N LEU A 117 -7.14 23.01 19.31
CA LEU A 117 -7.39 24.29 18.66
C LEU A 117 -8.77 24.87 19.02
N ALA A 118 -9.82 24.04 19.01
CA ALA A 118 -11.17 24.45 19.37
C ALA A 118 -11.21 25.02 20.80
N LYS A 119 -10.61 24.31 21.76
CA LYS A 119 -10.56 24.73 23.17
C LYS A 119 -9.70 25.98 23.39
N THR A 120 -8.58 26.08 22.69
CA THR A 120 -7.71 27.26 22.76
C THR A 120 -8.41 28.49 22.19
N MET A 121 -9.14 28.33 21.07
CA MET A 121 -9.98 29.39 20.53
C MET A 121 -11.12 29.76 21.48
N ASP A 122 -11.78 28.79 22.10
CA ASP A 122 -12.82 29.03 23.10
C ASP A 122 -12.31 29.85 24.28
N GLN A 123 -11.13 29.54 24.81
CA GLN A 123 -10.49 30.31 25.88
C GLN A 123 -10.13 31.70 25.44
N PHE A 124 -9.75 31.91 24.20
CA PHE A 124 -9.50 33.23 23.64
C PHE A 124 -10.79 34.07 23.55
N TRP A 125 -11.90 33.48 23.07
CA TRP A 125 -13.20 34.15 23.04
C TRP A 125 -13.70 34.50 24.44
N GLN A 126 -13.52 33.60 25.43
CA GLN A 126 -13.86 33.84 26.81
C GLN A 126 -13.04 35.01 27.38
N ALA A 127 -11.75 35.07 27.10
CA ALA A 127 -10.90 36.19 27.55
C ALA A 127 -11.35 37.53 26.97
N MET A 128 -11.87 37.54 25.73
CA MET A 128 -12.48 38.76 25.14
C MET A 128 -13.77 39.16 25.85
N GLN A 129 -14.61 38.19 26.24
CA GLN A 129 -15.82 38.46 27.03
C GLN A 129 -15.47 39.01 28.43
N ASP A 130 -14.46 38.42 29.08
CA ASP A 130 -13.99 38.91 30.40
C ASP A 130 -13.41 40.32 30.32
N LEU A 131 -12.67 40.63 29.24
CA LEU A 131 -12.17 41.98 28.97
C LEU A 131 -13.31 43.00 28.79
N SER A 132 -14.45 42.58 28.20
CA SER A 132 -15.59 43.47 27.99
C SER A 132 -16.19 44.03 29.28
N VAL A 133 -16.07 43.29 30.39
CA VAL A 133 -16.58 43.70 31.71
C VAL A 133 -15.68 44.72 32.37
N ASN A 134 -14.35 44.61 32.18
CA ASN A 134 -13.36 45.53 32.77
C ASN A 134 -12.30 45.92 31.72
N PRO A 135 -12.64 46.75 30.73
CA PRO A 135 -11.75 47.03 29.60
C PRO A 135 -10.52 47.88 29.97
N GLU A 136 -10.51 48.51 31.13
CA GLU A 136 -9.37 49.28 31.67
C GLU A 136 -8.34 48.42 32.39
N ASN A 137 -8.69 47.15 32.73
CA ASN A 137 -7.84 46.27 33.52
C ASN A 137 -6.69 45.72 32.68
N GLU A 138 -5.45 46.10 33.00
CA GLU A 138 -4.23 45.60 32.36
C GLU A 138 -4.07 44.09 32.48
N GLY A 139 -4.48 43.50 33.60
CA GLY A 139 -4.46 42.06 33.80
C GLY A 139 -5.37 41.33 32.81
N ALA A 140 -6.61 41.83 32.58
CA ALA A 140 -7.52 41.25 31.58
C ALA A 140 -6.96 41.36 30.15
N ARG A 141 -6.35 42.51 29.81
CA ARG A 141 -5.68 42.74 28.52
C ARG A 141 -4.50 41.79 28.31
N SER A 142 -3.68 41.57 29.35
CA SER A 142 -2.59 40.65 29.34
C SER A 142 -3.08 39.19 29.11
N VAL A 143 -4.20 38.80 29.75
CA VAL A 143 -4.82 37.48 29.53
C VAL A 143 -5.26 37.32 28.08
N VAL A 144 -5.93 38.32 27.50
CA VAL A 144 -6.32 38.32 26.09
C VAL A 144 -5.12 38.10 25.17
N ARG A 145 -4.03 38.84 25.38
CA ARG A 145 -2.80 38.70 24.61
C ARG A 145 -2.20 37.31 24.74
N GLN A 146 -2.13 36.76 25.96
CA GLN A 146 -1.60 35.41 26.19
C GLN A 146 -2.48 34.30 25.53
N ARG A 147 -3.81 34.45 25.57
CA ARG A 147 -4.72 33.53 24.89
C ARG A 147 -4.61 33.66 23.37
N GLY A 148 -4.42 34.87 22.83
CA GLY A 148 -4.13 35.08 21.42
C GLY A 148 -2.80 34.42 20.99
N LEU A 149 -1.76 34.53 21.84
CA LEU A 149 -0.49 33.86 21.61
C LEU A 149 -0.67 32.33 21.61
N ALA A 150 -1.43 31.74 22.54
CA ALA A 150 -1.71 30.33 22.60
C ALA A 150 -2.41 29.83 21.33
N VAL A 151 -3.37 30.59 20.77
CA VAL A 151 -4.01 30.26 19.50
C VAL A 151 -2.98 30.18 18.35
N VAL A 152 -2.09 31.19 18.27
CA VAL A 152 -1.01 31.24 17.28
C VAL A 152 -0.08 30.02 17.40
N GLU A 153 0.37 29.71 18.61
CA GLU A 153 1.25 28.58 18.90
C GLU A 153 0.58 27.26 18.54
N THR A 154 -0.73 27.12 18.78
CA THR A 154 -1.49 25.93 18.39
C THR A 154 -1.57 25.77 16.86
N PHE A 155 -1.81 26.86 16.11
CA PHE A 155 -1.77 26.80 14.64
C PHE A 155 -0.39 26.36 14.13
N HIS A 156 0.70 26.94 14.70
CA HIS A 156 2.06 26.53 14.34
C HIS A 156 2.33 25.06 14.65
N TYR A 157 1.94 24.60 15.84
CA TYR A 157 2.11 23.19 16.25
C TYR A 157 1.42 22.24 15.27
N LEU A 158 0.14 22.48 14.97
CA LEU A 158 -0.63 21.64 14.04
C LEU A 158 -0.02 21.65 12.63
N SER A 159 0.33 22.83 12.10
CA SER A 159 0.94 22.96 10.78
C SER A 159 2.28 22.24 10.69
N ASN A 160 3.14 22.41 11.70
CA ASN A 160 4.45 21.76 11.74
C ASN A 160 4.33 20.23 11.90
N SER A 161 3.43 19.75 12.79
CA SER A 161 3.23 18.32 13.02
C SER A 161 2.69 17.63 11.79
N LEU A 162 1.69 18.20 11.10
CA LEU A 162 1.17 17.68 9.85
C LEU A 162 2.23 17.67 8.74
N THR A 163 3.07 18.71 8.66
CA THR A 163 4.16 18.78 7.68
C THR A 163 5.24 17.73 7.97
N GLN A 164 5.55 17.49 9.25
CA GLN A 164 6.51 16.46 9.65
C GLN A 164 6.02 15.07 9.26
N ILE A 165 4.76 14.71 9.58
CA ILE A 165 4.22 13.39 9.18
C ILE A 165 4.15 13.26 7.67
N ARG A 166 3.78 14.32 6.95
CA ARG A 166 3.84 14.29 5.47
C ARG A 166 5.26 13.97 4.98
N THR A 167 6.28 14.53 5.59
CA THR A 167 7.69 14.23 5.26
C THR A 167 8.06 12.78 5.58
N ASP A 168 7.59 12.28 6.73
CA ASP A 168 7.80 10.89 7.13
C ASP A 168 7.13 9.90 6.16
N ILE A 169 5.91 10.22 5.67
CA ILE A 169 5.25 9.44 4.61
C ILE A 169 6.08 9.50 3.31
N GLY A 170 6.66 10.65 2.97
CA GLY A 170 7.60 10.77 1.85
C GLY A 170 8.77 9.80 1.97
N THR A 171 9.40 9.73 3.14
CA THR A 171 10.47 8.76 3.44
C THR A 171 9.98 7.31 3.33
N GLN A 172 8.77 7.03 3.82
CA GLN A 172 8.16 5.71 3.69
C GLN A 172 7.89 5.33 2.23
N ILE A 173 7.50 6.29 1.37
CA ILE A 173 7.38 6.09 -0.08
C ILE A 173 8.73 5.71 -0.67
N GLY A 174 9.81 6.44 -0.33
CA GLY A 174 11.16 6.13 -0.79
C GLY A 174 11.57 4.69 -0.46
N THR A 175 11.44 4.30 0.81
CA THR A 175 11.72 2.93 1.26
C THR A 175 10.88 1.90 0.48
N THR A 176 9.59 2.19 0.26
CA THR A 176 8.68 1.30 -0.48
C THR A 176 9.13 1.13 -1.94
N VAL A 177 9.59 2.20 -2.60
CA VAL A 177 10.11 2.12 -3.99
C VAL A 177 11.40 1.29 -4.04
N THR A 178 12.31 1.46 -3.07
CA THR A 178 13.51 0.62 -2.96
C THR A 178 13.15 -0.86 -2.77
N GLU A 179 12.17 -1.18 -1.92
CA GLU A 179 11.67 -2.55 -1.74
C GLU A 179 11.07 -3.13 -3.03
N ILE A 180 10.26 -2.34 -3.75
CA ILE A 180 9.71 -2.73 -5.06
C ILE A 180 10.85 -3.06 -6.02
N ASN A 181 11.83 -2.18 -6.19
CA ASN A 181 12.97 -2.39 -7.09
C ASN A 181 13.79 -3.64 -6.71
N SER A 182 13.96 -3.90 -5.43
CA SER A 182 14.61 -5.12 -4.94
C SER A 182 13.82 -6.37 -5.33
N LEU A 183 12.49 -6.39 -5.13
CA LEU A 183 11.62 -7.51 -5.53
C LEU A 183 11.65 -7.74 -7.05
N LEU A 184 11.60 -6.68 -7.86
CA LEU A 184 11.69 -6.80 -9.32
C LEU A 184 13.00 -7.44 -9.76
N ASN A 185 14.12 -7.06 -9.16
CA ASN A 185 15.43 -7.66 -9.44
C ASN A 185 15.51 -9.13 -9.01
N GLN A 186 14.91 -9.51 -7.89
CA GLN A 186 14.85 -10.89 -7.42
C GLN A 186 13.98 -11.75 -8.37
N ILE A 187 12.81 -11.26 -8.79
CA ILE A 187 11.93 -11.93 -9.76
C ILE A 187 12.68 -12.13 -11.10
N ARG A 188 13.40 -11.11 -11.58
CA ARG A 188 14.24 -11.20 -12.77
C ARG A 188 15.29 -12.31 -12.65
N ALA A 189 16.00 -12.35 -11.52
CA ALA A 189 17.05 -13.36 -11.29
C ALA A 189 16.47 -14.78 -11.25
N LEU A 190 15.27 -14.99 -10.69
CA LEU A 190 14.57 -16.26 -10.73
C LEU A 190 14.12 -16.64 -12.16
N ASN A 191 13.58 -15.68 -12.92
CA ASN A 191 13.25 -15.89 -14.34
C ASN A 191 14.47 -16.33 -15.16
N GLU A 192 15.64 -15.73 -14.91
CA GLU A 192 16.89 -16.08 -15.56
C GLU A 192 17.29 -17.54 -15.26
N ARG A 193 17.28 -17.94 -13.99
CA ARG A 193 17.57 -19.33 -13.57
C ARG A 193 16.56 -20.33 -14.12
N ILE A 194 15.27 -19.99 -14.14
CA ILE A 194 14.22 -20.82 -14.72
C ILE A 194 14.47 -21.02 -16.22
N ALA A 195 14.79 -19.94 -16.95
CA ALA A 195 15.07 -19.99 -18.38
C ALA A 195 16.38 -20.73 -18.75
N GLU A 196 17.25 -21.03 -17.78
CA GLU A 196 18.42 -21.90 -17.96
C GLU A 196 18.08 -23.39 -17.76
N ILE A 197 17.10 -23.69 -16.91
CA ILE A 197 16.78 -25.08 -16.50
C ILE A 197 15.73 -25.71 -17.42
N GLU A 198 14.62 -25.02 -17.70
CA GLU A 198 13.49 -25.56 -18.46
C GLU A 198 13.85 -26.08 -19.87
N PRO A 199 14.68 -25.37 -20.68
CA PRO A 199 15.05 -25.84 -22.02
C PRO A 199 15.76 -27.20 -22.03
N ASN A 200 16.25 -27.66 -20.87
CA ASN A 200 16.88 -28.96 -20.70
C ASN A 200 15.87 -30.09 -20.32
N GLY A 201 14.56 -29.78 -20.28
CA GLY A 201 13.51 -30.71 -19.95
C GLY A 201 13.27 -30.92 -18.46
N TYR A 202 13.74 -30.04 -17.60
CA TYR A 202 13.52 -30.06 -16.15
C TYR A 202 12.49 -29.05 -15.71
N LEU A 203 11.74 -29.36 -14.64
CA LEU A 203 10.79 -28.44 -14.00
C LEU A 203 11.37 -27.95 -12.67
N PRO A 204 11.77 -26.69 -12.57
CA PRO A 204 12.34 -26.12 -11.34
C PRO A 204 11.23 -25.65 -10.38
N ASN A 205 10.44 -26.58 -9.84
CA ASN A 205 9.26 -26.30 -9.03
C ASN A 205 9.52 -25.36 -7.84
N ASP A 206 10.65 -25.53 -7.15
CA ASP A 206 11.01 -24.71 -6.00
C ASP A 206 11.33 -23.26 -6.41
N LEU A 207 11.88 -23.05 -7.62
CA LEU A 207 12.09 -21.69 -8.16
C LEU A 207 10.77 -21.04 -8.56
N TYR A 208 9.81 -21.80 -9.03
CA TYR A 208 8.47 -21.30 -9.31
C TYR A 208 7.78 -20.86 -8.02
N ASP A 209 7.87 -21.65 -6.94
CA ASP A 209 7.29 -21.30 -5.65
C ASP A 209 7.90 -20.02 -5.08
N GLU A 210 9.23 -19.89 -5.13
CA GLU A 210 9.91 -18.67 -4.66
C GLU A 210 9.54 -17.45 -5.51
N ARG A 211 9.45 -17.60 -6.83
CA ARG A 211 9.00 -16.52 -7.73
C ARG A 211 7.57 -16.08 -7.42
N ASP A 212 6.66 -17.03 -7.23
CA ASP A 212 5.27 -16.75 -6.91
C ASP A 212 5.15 -16.03 -5.56
N ARG A 213 5.95 -16.43 -4.56
CA ARG A 213 6.02 -15.76 -3.26
C ARG A 213 6.47 -14.30 -3.38
N LEU A 214 7.49 -14.01 -4.18
CA LEU A 214 7.95 -12.63 -4.44
C LEU A 214 6.90 -11.80 -5.18
N ILE A 215 6.18 -12.40 -6.14
CA ILE A 215 5.10 -11.73 -6.87
C ILE A 215 3.92 -11.45 -5.92
N ASP A 216 3.59 -12.36 -5.02
CA ASP A 216 2.56 -12.16 -4.01
C ASP A 216 2.95 -11.02 -3.05
N GLN A 217 4.22 -10.91 -2.64
CA GLN A 217 4.73 -9.77 -1.88
C GLN A 217 4.64 -8.45 -2.68
N LEU A 218 5.06 -8.45 -3.94
CA LEU A 218 4.98 -7.27 -4.81
C LEU A 218 3.53 -6.79 -4.97
N SER A 219 2.56 -7.70 -5.01
CA SER A 219 1.14 -7.37 -5.15
C SER A 219 0.58 -6.52 -4.01
N GLN A 220 1.18 -6.54 -2.82
CA GLN A 220 0.79 -5.65 -1.71
C GLN A 220 1.16 -4.19 -1.99
N TYR A 221 2.28 -3.98 -2.67
CA TYR A 221 2.77 -2.62 -2.97
C TYR A 221 2.08 -2.00 -4.17
N MET A 222 1.78 -2.80 -5.20
CA MET A 222 1.17 -2.34 -6.46
C MET A 222 0.19 -3.38 -7.00
N GLU A 223 -0.88 -2.95 -7.64
CA GLU A 223 -1.74 -3.86 -8.40
C GLU A 223 -1.02 -4.28 -9.69
N ILE A 224 -0.70 -5.56 -9.80
CA ILE A 224 0.09 -6.13 -10.88
C ILE A 224 -0.68 -7.20 -11.65
N GLY A 225 -0.37 -7.32 -12.94
CA GLY A 225 -0.74 -8.46 -13.77
C GLY A 225 0.48 -9.31 -14.09
N VAL A 226 0.23 -10.60 -14.38
CA VAL A 226 1.28 -11.57 -14.71
C VAL A 226 0.94 -12.28 -16.01
N GLU A 227 1.92 -12.38 -16.91
CA GLU A 227 1.84 -13.17 -18.15
C GLU A 227 2.94 -14.21 -18.20
N LYS A 228 2.61 -15.40 -18.72
CA LYS A 228 3.54 -16.53 -18.85
C LYS A 228 4.12 -16.56 -20.25
N HIS A 229 5.44 -16.68 -20.37
CA HIS A 229 6.14 -16.85 -21.64
C HIS A 229 6.96 -18.14 -21.64
N PRO A 230 6.69 -19.07 -22.59
CA PRO A 230 7.45 -20.31 -22.70
C PRO A 230 8.95 -20.04 -22.94
N THR A 231 9.81 -20.81 -22.29
CA THR A 231 11.27 -20.69 -22.43
C THR A 231 11.82 -21.32 -23.73
N GLY A 232 11.02 -22.17 -24.39
CA GLY A 232 11.42 -22.84 -25.63
C GLY A 232 12.36 -24.03 -25.42
N GLY A 233 13.10 -24.42 -26.46
CA GLY A 233 14.00 -25.60 -26.41
C GLY A 233 13.25 -26.92 -26.21
N ASN A 234 13.71 -27.75 -25.30
CA ASN A 234 13.05 -29.00 -24.89
C ASN A 234 12.18 -28.87 -23.64
N ALA A 235 11.72 -27.63 -23.33
CA ALA A 235 10.84 -27.41 -22.20
C ALA A 235 9.58 -28.28 -22.27
N LEU A 236 9.20 -28.85 -21.13
CA LEU A 236 8.03 -29.71 -21.04
C LEU A 236 6.74 -28.88 -21.26
N PRO A 237 5.66 -29.49 -21.80
CA PRO A 237 4.40 -28.79 -22.05
C PRO A 237 3.77 -28.14 -20.79
N MET A 238 4.09 -28.65 -19.60
CA MET A 238 3.65 -28.14 -18.30
C MET A 238 4.61 -27.11 -17.68
N ALA A 239 5.73 -26.81 -18.33
CA ALA A 239 6.66 -25.78 -17.86
C ALA A 239 5.98 -24.42 -17.82
N GLU A 240 6.20 -23.66 -16.76
CA GLU A 240 5.54 -22.36 -16.57
C GLU A 240 6.20 -21.23 -17.34
N GLY A 241 7.43 -21.41 -17.74
CA GLY A 241 8.19 -20.38 -18.44
C GLY A 241 8.64 -19.22 -17.56
N THR A 242 9.08 -18.15 -18.19
CA THR A 242 9.34 -16.87 -17.52
C THR A 242 8.03 -16.11 -17.32
N TYR A 243 7.97 -15.30 -16.25
CA TYR A 243 6.83 -14.44 -16.00
C TYR A 243 7.17 -12.98 -16.35
N ASP A 244 6.29 -12.37 -17.14
CA ASP A 244 6.27 -10.94 -17.32
C ASP A 244 5.31 -10.34 -16.30
N VAL A 245 5.81 -9.40 -15.51
CA VAL A 245 5.03 -8.68 -14.50
C VAL A 245 4.80 -7.26 -14.99
N TYR A 246 3.56 -6.80 -14.99
CA TYR A 246 3.20 -5.48 -15.51
C TYR A 246 2.18 -4.77 -14.62
N VAL A 247 2.11 -3.45 -14.76
CA VAL A 247 1.04 -2.60 -14.24
C VAL A 247 0.25 -2.01 -15.42
N MET A 248 -1.02 -1.68 -15.18
CA MET A 248 -1.85 -1.04 -16.19
C MET A 248 -1.66 0.48 -16.15
N ASN A 249 -1.45 1.11 -17.31
CA ASN A 249 -1.50 2.55 -17.50
C ASN A 249 -2.67 2.85 -18.46
N GLY A 250 -3.87 3.01 -17.90
CA GLY A 250 -5.10 3.00 -18.68
C GLY A 250 -5.33 1.65 -19.35
N SER A 251 -5.30 1.58 -20.68
CA SER A 251 -5.41 0.33 -21.45
C SER A 251 -4.05 -0.28 -21.83
N ALA A 252 -2.95 0.42 -21.59
CA ALA A 252 -1.60 -0.05 -21.93
C ALA A 252 -0.95 -0.80 -20.77
N LYS A 253 -0.18 -1.83 -21.08
CA LYS A 253 0.67 -2.54 -20.12
C LYS A 253 2.04 -1.88 -20.05
N VAL A 254 2.51 -1.62 -18.84
CA VAL A 254 3.88 -1.17 -18.58
C VAL A 254 4.58 -2.29 -17.80
N TYR A 255 5.59 -2.87 -18.41
CA TYR A 255 6.27 -4.03 -17.85
C TYR A 255 7.27 -3.61 -16.77
N LEU A 256 7.09 -4.16 -15.57
CA LEU A 256 8.02 -4.06 -14.44
C LEU A 256 9.14 -5.10 -14.56
N VAL A 257 8.77 -6.31 -14.98
CA VAL A 257 9.72 -7.36 -15.36
C VAL A 257 9.28 -7.93 -16.69
N GLN A 258 10.19 -8.02 -17.67
CA GLN A 258 9.94 -8.65 -18.95
C GLN A 258 11.01 -9.69 -19.22
N GLY A 259 10.65 -10.97 -19.13
CA GLY A 259 11.59 -12.07 -19.26
C GLY A 259 12.74 -11.97 -18.26
N ARG A 260 13.94 -11.64 -18.77
CA ARG A 260 15.18 -11.51 -17.99
C ARG A 260 15.58 -10.04 -17.70
N THR A 261 14.69 -9.10 -17.93
CA THR A 261 14.96 -7.67 -17.73
C THR A 261 14.01 -7.15 -16.67
N ALA A 262 14.54 -6.43 -15.67
CA ALA A 262 13.75 -5.68 -14.69
C ALA A 262 13.82 -4.18 -15.01
N SER A 263 12.69 -3.52 -14.92
CA SER A 263 12.61 -2.06 -14.97
C SER A 263 12.85 -1.48 -13.57
N VAL A 264 13.30 -0.24 -13.53
CA VAL A 264 13.47 0.52 -12.28
C VAL A 264 12.31 1.47 -12.14
N VAL A 265 11.65 1.41 -10.97
CA VAL A 265 10.60 2.34 -10.59
C VAL A 265 11.22 3.53 -9.88
N SER A 266 10.89 4.75 -10.30
CA SER A 266 11.43 5.99 -9.72
C SER A 266 10.45 7.16 -9.90
N PHE A 267 10.78 8.31 -9.30
CA PHE A 267 10.05 9.57 -9.50
C PHE A 267 10.86 10.51 -10.39
N PRO A 268 10.38 10.93 -11.58
CA PRO A 268 11.12 11.79 -12.50
C PRO A 268 11.66 13.08 -11.85
N ASP A 269 10.81 13.72 -11.03
CA ASP A 269 11.11 14.97 -10.33
C ASP A 269 11.52 14.75 -8.87
N GLY A 270 11.80 13.52 -8.49
CA GLY A 270 12.18 13.13 -7.14
C GLY A 270 13.66 13.37 -6.83
N SER A 271 14.08 12.92 -5.64
CA SER A 271 15.48 12.94 -5.22
C SER A 271 16.01 11.53 -4.95
N ASP A 272 17.27 11.34 -5.25
CA ASP A 272 18.07 10.18 -4.93
C ASP A 272 18.62 10.35 -3.50
N VAL A 273 18.38 9.40 -2.62
CA VAL A 273 18.73 9.50 -1.19
C VAL A 273 20.01 8.74 -0.87
N ASP A 274 20.27 7.62 -1.54
CA ASP A 274 21.39 6.73 -1.25
C ASP A 274 22.54 6.86 -2.27
N GLY A 275 22.35 7.62 -3.35
CA GLY A 275 23.38 7.93 -4.34
C GLY A 275 23.57 6.84 -5.39
N ASP A 276 22.60 5.95 -5.56
CA ASP A 276 22.65 4.87 -6.54
C ASP A 276 22.18 5.29 -7.94
N GLY A 277 21.69 6.53 -8.08
CA GLY A 277 21.19 7.13 -9.34
C GLY A 277 19.70 6.93 -9.55
N VAL A 278 18.99 6.26 -8.67
CA VAL A 278 17.54 6.13 -8.68
C VAL A 278 16.92 7.23 -7.81
N LYS A 279 15.79 7.78 -8.23
CA LYS A 279 15.06 8.82 -7.50
C LYS A 279 13.86 8.21 -6.79
N GLU A 280 14.07 7.67 -5.60
CA GLU A 280 13.04 6.98 -4.82
C GLU A 280 12.14 7.94 -4.07
N MET A 281 12.67 9.09 -3.64
CA MET A 281 11.89 10.06 -2.87
C MET A 281 10.95 10.86 -3.75
N PRO A 282 9.67 11.01 -3.34
CA PRO A 282 8.72 11.81 -4.11
C PRO A 282 9.07 13.30 -4.07
N PRO A 283 8.73 14.08 -5.12
CA PRO A 283 8.94 15.52 -5.14
C PRO A 283 8.08 16.22 -4.08
N ALA A 284 8.62 17.26 -3.44
CA ALA A 284 7.90 18.07 -2.44
C ALA A 284 6.62 18.72 -3.00
N SER A 285 6.60 18.98 -4.32
CA SER A 285 5.45 19.49 -5.07
C SER A 285 4.33 18.47 -5.32
N GLY A 286 4.41 17.28 -4.70
CA GLY A 286 3.48 16.17 -4.91
C GLY A 286 3.78 15.33 -6.14
N VAL A 287 3.35 14.08 -6.10
CA VAL A 287 3.58 13.10 -7.17
C VAL A 287 2.65 13.35 -8.35
N ASN A 288 3.20 13.54 -9.53
CA ASN A 288 2.45 13.60 -10.79
C ASN A 288 2.50 12.24 -11.51
N THR A 289 3.70 11.72 -11.67
CA THR A 289 3.99 10.51 -12.43
C THR A 289 5.05 9.66 -11.74
N LEU A 290 5.00 8.36 -12.02
CA LEU A 290 6.11 7.45 -11.77
C LEU A 290 6.81 7.16 -13.10
N ASP A 291 8.10 6.97 -13.07
CA ASP A 291 8.89 6.47 -14.19
C ASP A 291 9.20 4.99 -14.00
N VAL A 292 9.02 4.22 -15.06
CA VAL A 292 9.38 2.80 -15.12
C VAL A 292 10.34 2.64 -16.28
N SER A 293 11.63 2.78 -16.01
CA SER A 293 12.73 2.72 -17.00
C SER A 293 12.46 3.55 -18.26
N GLY A 294 12.05 4.82 -18.10
CA GLY A 294 11.76 5.76 -19.20
C GLY A 294 10.32 5.73 -19.70
N THR A 295 9.46 4.87 -19.14
CA THR A 295 8.01 4.89 -19.41
C THR A 295 7.28 5.55 -18.26
N THR A 296 6.66 6.68 -18.53
CA THR A 296 5.93 7.45 -17.51
C THR A 296 4.54 6.89 -17.27
N ILE A 297 4.20 6.61 -16.02
CA ILE A 297 2.89 6.20 -15.56
C ILE A 297 2.26 7.35 -14.79
N SER A 298 1.04 7.77 -15.17
CA SER A 298 0.30 8.74 -14.36
C SER A 298 -0.08 8.13 -13.00
N PHE A 299 0.02 8.91 -11.92
CA PHE A 299 -0.45 8.49 -10.60
C PHE A 299 -1.91 7.98 -10.64
N THR A 300 -2.78 8.64 -11.43
CA THR A 300 -4.19 8.25 -11.57
C THR A 300 -4.41 6.89 -12.21
N ALA A 301 -3.42 6.33 -12.90
CA ALA A 301 -3.48 5.00 -13.50
C ALA A 301 -3.14 3.87 -12.50
N LEU A 302 -2.52 4.18 -11.37
CA LEU A 302 -2.32 3.20 -10.30
C LEU A 302 -3.68 2.87 -9.67
N ALA A 303 -4.09 1.59 -9.74
CA ALA A 303 -5.41 1.19 -9.28
C ALA A 303 -5.46 0.99 -7.75
N ASN A 304 -4.60 0.15 -7.19
CA ASN A 304 -4.52 -0.17 -5.78
C ASN A 304 -3.06 -0.38 -5.35
N GLY A 305 -2.84 -0.73 -4.10
CA GLY A 305 -1.53 -1.02 -3.52
C GLY A 305 -1.08 0.01 -2.48
N LYS A 306 -0.16 -0.43 -1.62
CA LYS A 306 0.38 0.39 -0.53
C LYS A 306 1.00 1.70 -1.04
N LEU A 307 1.72 1.64 -2.17
CA LEU A 307 2.36 2.82 -2.77
C LEU A 307 1.32 3.89 -3.13
N ARG A 308 0.19 3.52 -3.71
CA ARG A 308 -0.89 4.45 -4.00
C ARG A 308 -1.47 5.09 -2.73
N GLY A 309 -1.74 4.28 -1.71
CA GLY A 309 -2.27 4.78 -0.43
C GLY A 309 -1.33 5.79 0.24
N LEU A 310 -0.03 5.52 0.21
CA LEU A 310 0.99 6.44 0.71
C LEU A 310 1.06 7.74 -0.10
N ILE A 311 1.01 7.68 -1.43
CA ILE A 311 1.03 8.87 -2.30
C ILE A 311 -0.24 9.71 -2.09
N GLU A 312 -1.42 9.08 -1.92
CA GLU A 312 -2.66 9.82 -1.57
C GLU A 312 -2.56 10.51 -0.20
N GLY A 313 -1.83 9.92 0.74
CA GLY A 313 -1.47 10.58 1.99
C GLY A 313 -0.53 11.76 1.79
N TYR A 314 0.61 11.53 1.15
CA TYR A 314 1.68 12.52 0.93
C TYR A 314 1.25 13.70 0.07
N GLY A 315 0.55 13.41 -1.04
CA GLY A 315 0.04 14.37 -2.01
C GLY A 315 0.44 14.07 -3.45
N TYR A 316 -0.51 14.30 -4.33
CA TYR A 316 -0.38 14.11 -5.77
C TYR A 316 -0.88 15.34 -6.52
N GLN A 317 -0.36 15.54 -7.73
CA GLN A 317 -0.74 16.68 -8.57
C GLN A 317 -2.00 16.36 -9.38
N THR A 318 -2.94 17.31 -9.41
CA THR A 318 -4.19 17.21 -10.20
C THR A 318 -4.24 18.18 -11.38
N GLY A 319 -3.27 19.07 -11.49
CA GLY A 319 -3.17 20.08 -12.53
C GLY A 319 -2.33 21.27 -12.05
N THR A 320 -2.44 22.39 -12.76
CA THR A 320 -1.79 23.65 -12.40
C THR A 320 -2.84 24.74 -12.17
N ASP A 321 -2.53 25.67 -11.26
CA ASP A 321 -3.36 26.86 -11.04
C ASP A 321 -3.17 27.90 -12.16
N ALA A 322 -3.87 29.04 -12.05
CA ALA A 322 -3.78 30.13 -13.01
C ALA A 322 -2.36 30.77 -13.09
N SER A 323 -1.52 30.53 -12.10
CA SER A 323 -0.13 31.01 -12.02
C SER A 323 0.87 29.96 -12.51
N GLY A 324 0.41 28.79 -12.98
CA GLY A 324 1.25 27.67 -13.43
C GLY A 324 1.84 26.82 -12.29
N GLN A 325 1.42 27.04 -11.03
CA GLN A 325 1.88 26.23 -9.90
C GLN A 325 1.07 24.93 -9.80
N PRO A 326 1.68 23.80 -9.40
CA PRO A 326 0.98 22.52 -9.28
C PRO A 326 -0.09 22.59 -8.17
N ILE A 327 -1.30 22.14 -8.49
CA ILE A 327 -2.36 21.93 -7.50
C ILE A 327 -2.15 20.55 -6.89
N VAL A 328 -1.71 20.53 -5.64
CA VAL A 328 -1.48 19.31 -4.86
C VAL A 328 -2.73 18.96 -4.07
N LYS A 329 -3.19 17.73 -4.23
CA LYS A 329 -4.30 17.12 -3.50
C LYS A 329 -3.81 15.93 -2.69
N GLY A 330 -4.56 15.55 -1.68
CA GLY A 330 -4.25 14.41 -0.84
C GLY A 330 -4.57 14.69 0.62
N LEU A 331 -4.51 13.67 1.47
CA LEU A 331 -4.98 13.75 2.84
C LEU A 331 -4.29 14.87 3.63
N TYR A 332 -2.95 14.88 3.65
CA TYR A 332 -2.17 15.90 4.38
C TYR A 332 -2.15 17.27 3.70
N PRO A 333 -1.96 17.38 2.37
CA PRO A 333 -2.05 18.67 1.69
C PRO A 333 -3.40 19.35 1.82
N ASP A 334 -4.50 18.61 1.74
CA ASP A 334 -5.84 19.16 1.88
C ASP A 334 -6.11 19.64 3.33
N MET A 335 -5.64 18.90 4.35
CA MET A 335 -5.75 19.30 5.75
C MET A 335 -4.90 20.55 6.05
N LEU A 336 -3.66 20.61 5.58
CA LEU A 336 -2.80 21.80 5.69
C LEU A 336 -3.45 23.02 5.02
N ALA A 337 -3.99 22.84 3.81
CA ALA A 337 -4.68 23.92 3.11
C ALA A 337 -5.96 24.39 3.85
N ASN A 338 -6.66 23.49 4.51
CA ASN A 338 -7.83 23.83 5.32
C ASN A 338 -7.43 24.59 6.60
N LEU A 339 -6.34 24.15 7.26
CA LEU A 339 -5.79 24.85 8.41
C LEU A 339 -5.31 26.26 8.04
N ASP A 340 -4.66 26.43 6.89
CA ASP A 340 -4.26 27.72 6.34
C ASP A 340 -5.45 28.65 6.08
N LYS A 341 -6.51 28.12 5.44
CA LYS A 341 -7.76 28.86 5.22
C LYS A 341 -8.40 29.31 6.53
N LEU A 342 -8.37 28.44 7.54
CA LEU A 342 -8.92 28.76 8.87
C LEU A 342 -8.13 29.88 9.53
N ALA A 343 -6.80 29.79 9.60
CA ALA A 343 -5.92 30.77 10.20
C ALA A 343 -6.04 32.15 9.50
N TYR A 344 -6.04 32.14 8.16
CA TYR A 344 -6.21 33.33 7.35
C TYR A 344 -7.58 33.99 7.61
N THR A 345 -8.66 33.22 7.56
CA THR A 345 -10.02 33.73 7.76
C THR A 345 -10.19 34.26 9.18
N PHE A 346 -9.75 33.49 10.18
CA PHE A 346 -9.80 33.89 11.59
C PHE A 346 -9.07 35.23 11.83
N GLY A 347 -7.80 35.30 11.44
CA GLY A 347 -7.00 36.51 11.69
C GLY A 347 -7.49 37.73 10.90
N THR A 348 -7.93 37.52 9.63
CA THR A 348 -8.43 38.63 8.79
C THR A 348 -9.75 39.19 9.30
N VAL A 349 -10.72 38.34 9.66
CA VAL A 349 -12.02 38.78 10.19
C VAL A 349 -11.85 39.43 11.56
N PHE A 350 -11.01 38.84 12.43
CA PHE A 350 -10.71 39.41 13.73
C PHE A 350 -10.07 40.80 13.61
N ASN A 351 -9.07 40.98 12.77
CA ASN A 351 -8.43 42.26 12.50
C ASN A 351 -9.41 43.29 11.95
N ALA A 352 -10.32 42.90 11.07
CA ALA A 352 -11.32 43.81 10.48
C ALA A 352 -12.27 44.40 11.53
N VAL A 353 -12.54 43.70 12.63
CA VAL A 353 -13.28 44.21 13.79
C VAL A 353 -12.37 45.03 14.71
N HIS A 354 -11.16 44.50 15.03
CA HIS A 354 -10.22 45.11 15.97
C HIS A 354 -9.77 46.51 15.50
N GLN A 355 -9.49 46.68 14.22
CA GLN A 355 -9.05 47.94 13.63
C GLN A 355 -10.10 49.06 13.67
N GLN A 356 -11.39 48.70 13.77
CA GLN A 356 -12.47 49.68 13.88
C GLN A 356 -12.71 50.13 15.32
N GLY A 357 -12.15 49.43 16.32
CA GLY A 357 -12.24 49.80 17.72
C GLY A 357 -11.13 50.75 18.15
N TYR A 358 -11.18 51.13 19.41
CA TYR A 358 -10.25 52.07 20.06
C TYR A 358 -9.57 51.39 21.24
N GLY A 359 -8.26 51.60 21.32
CA GLY A 359 -7.43 51.22 22.46
C GLY A 359 -7.66 52.10 23.68
N LEU A 360 -7.03 51.74 24.81
CA LEU A 360 -7.12 52.50 26.07
C LEU A 360 -6.53 53.90 25.94
N ASN A 361 -5.51 54.06 25.10
CA ASN A 361 -4.85 55.35 24.78
C ASN A 361 -5.57 56.13 23.66
N GLY A 362 -6.75 55.66 23.20
CA GLY A 362 -7.49 56.26 22.09
C GLY A 362 -6.94 55.91 20.70
N SER A 363 -5.93 55.04 20.62
CA SER A 363 -5.40 54.55 19.35
C SER A 363 -6.43 53.67 18.60
N THR A 364 -6.37 53.64 17.28
CA THR A 364 -7.23 52.87 16.40
C THR A 364 -6.45 52.35 15.19
N ASN A 365 -7.04 51.46 14.42
CA ASN A 365 -6.45 50.88 13.20
C ASN A 365 -5.20 50.01 13.44
N HIS A 366 -5.07 49.41 14.62
CA HIS A 366 -4.01 48.45 14.93
C HIS A 366 -4.51 47.03 14.62
N PRO A 367 -3.75 46.21 13.88
CA PRO A 367 -4.06 44.81 13.76
C PRO A 367 -3.76 44.08 15.07
N PHE A 368 -4.49 43.02 15.37
CA PHE A 368 -4.19 42.13 16.50
C PHE A 368 -3.29 40.97 16.06
N PHE A 369 -3.58 40.39 14.88
CA PHE A 369 -2.77 39.36 14.25
C PHE A 369 -2.02 39.92 13.04
N ASP A 370 -0.80 39.39 12.81
CA ASP A 370 0.05 39.71 11.68
C ASP A 370 0.53 38.39 11.00
N GLY A 371 1.28 38.46 9.91
CA GLY A 371 1.80 37.29 9.19
C GLY A 371 0.79 36.58 8.28
N ILE A 372 -0.41 37.15 8.10
CA ILE A 372 -1.50 36.60 7.29
C ILE A 372 -1.64 37.31 5.92
N SER A 373 -0.52 37.52 5.22
CA SER A 373 -0.52 38.19 3.92
C SER A 373 -1.01 37.34 2.75
N ALA A 374 -0.95 36.01 2.87
CA ALA A 374 -1.41 35.03 1.89
C ALA A 374 -2.15 33.90 2.59
N VAL A 375 -3.03 33.22 1.85
CA VAL A 375 -3.76 32.06 2.37
C VAL A 375 -2.81 30.86 2.59
N SER A 376 -1.97 30.57 1.59
CA SER A 376 -1.01 29.46 1.70
C SER A 376 0.05 29.76 2.75
N GLY A 377 0.24 28.85 3.70
CA GLY A 377 1.18 28.98 4.82
C GLY A 377 0.68 29.86 5.96
N ALA A 378 -0.56 30.35 5.93
CA ALA A 378 -1.10 31.24 6.95
C ALA A 378 -1.06 30.61 8.35
N ALA A 379 -1.34 29.33 8.48
CA ALA A 379 -1.29 28.63 9.77
C ALA A 379 0.12 28.61 10.40
N ASN A 380 1.16 28.64 9.58
CA ASN A 380 2.54 28.63 10.05
C ASN A 380 3.13 30.04 10.19
N THR A 381 2.51 31.06 9.57
CA THR A 381 3.05 32.44 9.56
C THR A 381 2.27 33.41 10.44
N ILE A 382 1.04 33.05 10.85
CA ILE A 382 0.23 33.88 11.76
C ILE A 382 1.00 34.14 13.04
N LYS A 383 0.97 35.39 13.52
CA LYS A 383 1.60 35.81 14.77
C LYS A 383 0.82 36.96 15.38
N LEU A 384 1.06 37.28 16.62
CA LEU A 384 0.55 38.53 17.19
C LEU A 384 1.25 39.72 16.53
N ALA A 385 0.50 40.77 16.24
CA ALA A 385 1.07 42.01 15.76
C ALA A 385 1.93 42.66 16.84
N ALA A 386 3.06 43.28 16.45
CA ALA A 386 3.95 43.98 17.39
C ALA A 386 3.23 45.09 18.18
N ASP A 387 2.20 45.69 17.58
CA ASP A 387 1.37 46.73 18.23
C ASP A 387 0.67 46.20 19.51
N THR A 388 0.41 44.90 19.62
CA THR A 388 -0.22 44.26 20.80
C THR A 388 0.75 44.05 21.97
N ASP A 389 2.05 44.34 21.80
CA ASP A 389 3.02 44.36 22.91
C ASP A 389 2.69 45.48 23.89
N ASP A 390 2.19 46.62 23.38
CA ASP A 390 1.52 47.64 24.22
C ASP A 390 0.04 47.20 24.41
N LEU A 391 -0.28 46.74 25.61
CA LEU A 391 -1.63 46.31 25.98
C LEU A 391 -2.69 47.42 25.80
N ALA A 392 -2.29 48.69 25.82
CA ALA A 392 -3.19 49.83 25.59
C ALA A 392 -3.76 49.82 24.16
N ASN A 393 -3.09 49.21 23.18
CA ASN A 393 -3.54 49.15 21.79
C ASN A 393 -4.60 48.06 21.53
N ILE A 394 -4.90 47.19 22.49
CA ILE A 394 -5.99 46.22 22.34
C ILE A 394 -7.32 46.98 22.30
N ALA A 395 -8.02 46.95 21.17
CA ALA A 395 -9.17 47.77 20.88
C ALA A 395 -10.45 47.21 21.54
N ALA A 396 -10.64 47.48 22.84
CA ALA A 396 -11.81 47.05 23.60
C ALA A 396 -13.01 47.97 23.48
N SER A 397 -12.79 49.25 23.16
CA SER A 397 -13.85 50.29 23.07
C SER A 397 -14.34 50.46 21.63
N THR A 398 -15.63 50.80 21.45
CA THR A 398 -16.22 51.25 20.18
C THR A 398 -16.09 52.73 19.95
N LYS A 399 -15.67 53.51 20.97
CA LYS A 399 -15.58 54.99 20.92
C LYS A 399 -14.26 55.48 21.47
N SER A 400 -13.73 56.51 20.85
CA SER A 400 -12.50 57.18 21.32
C SER A 400 -12.71 57.87 22.65
N GLY A 401 -11.80 57.66 23.61
CA GLY A 401 -11.81 58.29 24.92
C GLY A 401 -12.77 57.67 25.94
N GLU A 402 -13.57 56.68 25.59
CA GLU A 402 -14.43 55.94 26.52
C GLU A 402 -13.68 54.69 27.03
N THR A 403 -12.81 54.83 28.02
CA THR A 403 -11.94 53.74 28.51
C THR A 403 -12.70 52.59 29.17
N GLY A 404 -13.86 52.89 29.80
CA GLY A 404 -14.76 51.88 30.39
C GLY A 404 -15.71 51.19 29.40
N ASN A 405 -15.66 51.53 28.11
CA ASN A 405 -16.49 50.93 27.07
C ASN A 405 -15.86 49.63 26.59
N GLY A 406 -16.53 48.49 26.84
CA GLY A 406 -16.10 47.15 26.44
C GLY A 406 -16.86 46.56 25.23
N ASN A 407 -17.69 47.37 24.53
CA ASN A 407 -18.56 46.85 23.45
C ASN A 407 -17.78 46.29 22.27
N ASN A 408 -16.57 46.80 21.96
CA ASN A 408 -15.78 46.22 20.90
C ASN A 408 -15.16 44.88 21.32
N ALA A 409 -14.84 44.68 22.59
CA ALA A 409 -14.42 43.37 23.09
C ALA A 409 -15.56 42.33 22.96
N ILE A 410 -16.84 42.73 23.12
CA ILE A 410 -18.00 41.86 22.82
C ILE A 410 -18.10 41.58 21.31
N ASN A 411 -17.90 42.61 20.47
CA ASN A 411 -17.88 42.44 19.01
C ASN A 411 -16.80 41.45 18.58
N LEU A 412 -15.60 41.53 19.14
CA LEU A 412 -14.49 40.63 18.92
C LEU A 412 -14.81 39.18 19.38
N ALA A 413 -15.41 39.02 20.58
CA ALA A 413 -15.86 37.72 21.05
C ALA A 413 -16.92 37.11 20.12
N ASN A 414 -17.81 37.95 19.55
CA ASN A 414 -18.84 37.50 18.62
C ASN A 414 -18.31 37.10 17.23
N VAL A 415 -17.04 37.35 16.88
CA VAL A 415 -16.41 36.88 15.65
C VAL A 415 -16.54 35.34 15.52
N ARG A 416 -16.52 34.63 16.65
CA ARG A 416 -16.79 33.19 16.71
C ARG A 416 -18.04 32.77 15.97
N SER A 417 -19.14 33.51 16.11
CA SER A 417 -20.48 33.20 15.63
C SER A 417 -20.82 33.87 14.29
N LEU A 418 -19.88 34.61 13.69
CA LEU A 418 -20.12 35.28 12.42
C LEU A 418 -20.31 34.27 11.28
N LEU A 419 -21.43 34.38 10.59
CA LEU A 419 -21.69 33.61 9.37
C LEU A 419 -20.90 34.19 8.20
N LEU A 420 -19.92 33.43 7.69
CA LEU A 420 -19.03 33.87 6.62
C LEU A 420 -19.74 34.02 5.26
N SER A 421 -20.97 33.48 5.13
CA SER A 421 -21.84 33.68 3.95
C SER A 421 -22.46 35.07 3.83
N ASN A 422 -22.44 35.87 4.91
CA ASN A 422 -23.01 37.21 4.90
C ASN A 422 -22.09 38.19 4.19
N ALA A 423 -22.61 38.99 3.29
CA ALA A 423 -21.80 40.04 2.63
C ALA A 423 -21.30 41.10 3.61
N THR A 424 -22.17 41.52 4.53
CA THR A 424 -21.86 42.49 5.57
C THR A 424 -22.50 42.09 6.89
N VAL A 425 -21.78 42.19 7.98
CA VAL A 425 -22.27 41.91 9.33
C VAL A 425 -22.23 43.20 10.12
N SER A 426 -23.37 43.59 10.68
CA SER A 426 -23.47 44.73 11.62
C SER A 426 -23.30 44.23 13.04
N LEU A 427 -22.39 44.86 13.78
CA LEU A 427 -22.04 44.57 15.16
C LEU A 427 -22.55 45.72 16.06
N GLN A 428 -22.25 45.68 17.36
CA GLN A 428 -22.68 46.73 18.31
C GLN A 428 -22.06 48.07 17.98
N ASP A 429 -22.75 49.14 18.36
CA ASP A 429 -22.33 50.54 18.26
C ASP A 429 -21.92 51.01 16.85
N GLY A 430 -22.53 50.41 15.80
CA GLY A 430 -22.31 50.86 14.42
C GLY A 430 -21.04 50.30 13.76
N ILE A 431 -20.31 49.42 14.45
CA ILE A 431 -19.23 48.65 13.81
C ILE A 431 -19.84 47.70 12.79
N SER A 432 -19.29 47.65 11.59
CA SER A 432 -19.74 46.75 10.53
C SER A 432 -18.54 46.21 9.76
N VAL A 433 -18.61 44.93 9.42
CA VAL A 433 -17.57 44.25 8.64
C VAL A 433 -18.15 43.83 7.31
N ASN A 434 -17.56 44.28 6.21
CA ASN A 434 -17.88 43.83 4.87
C ASN A 434 -17.02 42.61 4.55
N LEU A 435 -17.56 41.41 4.83
CA LEU A 435 -16.87 40.13 4.60
C LEU A 435 -16.61 39.87 3.11
N ALA A 436 -17.48 40.37 2.22
CA ALA A 436 -17.30 40.23 0.77
C ALA A 436 -16.04 40.94 0.25
N SER A 437 -15.62 42.03 0.92
CA SER A 437 -14.41 42.78 0.54
C SER A 437 -13.10 42.14 1.04
N LEU A 438 -13.18 41.21 1.98
CA LEU A 438 -12.00 40.55 2.58
C LEU A 438 -11.44 39.40 1.77
N ASN A 439 -12.10 38.98 0.67
CA ASN A 439 -11.68 37.88 -0.17
C ASN A 439 -11.37 36.62 0.64
N LEU A 440 -12.25 36.25 1.56
CA LEU A 440 -12.04 35.14 2.47
C LEU A 440 -12.08 33.81 1.71
N PRO A 441 -11.15 32.89 2.00
CA PRO A 441 -11.14 31.56 1.37
C PRO A 441 -12.25 30.65 1.90
N LEU A 442 -12.81 30.93 3.08
CA LEU A 442 -14.01 30.30 3.63
C LEU A 442 -15.22 31.22 3.41
N SER A 443 -16.25 30.72 2.71
CA SER A 443 -17.43 31.48 2.31
C SER A 443 -18.74 30.97 2.94
N SER A 444 -18.68 29.99 3.84
CA SER A 444 -19.86 29.38 4.46
C SER A 444 -19.58 28.96 5.91
N GLY A 445 -20.63 28.86 6.71
CA GLY A 445 -20.54 28.50 8.11
C GLY A 445 -19.85 29.57 8.98
N THR A 446 -19.38 29.17 10.14
CA THR A 446 -18.52 29.97 11.03
C THR A 446 -17.10 29.38 11.02
N VAL A 447 -16.14 30.09 11.60
CA VAL A 447 -14.76 29.60 11.77
C VAL A 447 -14.78 28.23 12.51
N GLU A 448 -15.54 28.16 13.60
CA GLU A 448 -15.65 26.96 14.43
C GLU A 448 -16.34 25.78 13.69
N THR A 449 -17.46 26.04 13.03
CA THR A 449 -18.20 24.95 12.32
C THR A 449 -17.43 24.38 11.14
N ASN A 450 -16.57 25.17 10.49
CA ASN A 450 -15.68 24.66 9.44
C ASN A 450 -14.65 23.69 10.04
N TYR A 451 -13.99 24.06 11.14
CA TYR A 451 -13.02 23.21 11.81
C TYR A 451 -13.66 21.90 12.29
N GLN A 452 -14.77 21.98 13.03
CA GLN A 452 -15.50 20.81 13.51
C GLN A 452 -15.97 19.91 12.36
N GLY A 453 -16.39 20.51 11.24
CA GLY A 453 -16.79 19.76 10.05
C GLY A 453 -15.64 18.94 9.45
N TRP A 454 -14.42 19.48 9.40
CA TRP A 454 -13.26 18.74 8.89
C TRP A 454 -12.83 17.61 9.83
N ILE A 455 -12.85 17.85 11.16
CA ILE A 455 -12.57 16.78 12.14
C ILE A 455 -13.63 15.68 12.06
N GLY A 456 -14.92 16.05 11.95
CA GLY A 456 -15.99 15.07 11.77
C GLY A 456 -15.84 14.26 10.48
N GLN A 457 -15.43 14.89 9.37
CA GLN A 457 -15.17 14.18 8.10
C GLN A 457 -13.96 13.24 8.22
N LEU A 458 -12.89 13.68 8.90
CA LEU A 458 -11.70 12.86 9.15
C LEU A 458 -12.07 11.57 9.91
N GLY A 459 -12.89 11.67 10.98
CA GLY A 459 -13.36 10.50 11.72
C GLY A 459 -14.21 9.54 10.87
N VAL A 460 -15.07 10.07 9.98
CA VAL A 460 -15.84 9.25 9.03
C VAL A 460 -14.91 8.53 8.03
N ASP A 461 -13.93 9.25 7.49
CA ASP A 461 -12.96 8.69 6.55
C ASP A 461 -12.08 7.62 7.23
N GLY A 462 -11.71 7.82 8.51
CA GLY A 462 -10.97 6.86 9.33
C GLY A 462 -11.77 5.58 9.58
N GLU A 463 -13.04 5.70 10.00
CA GLU A 463 -13.92 4.55 10.16
C GLU A 463 -14.10 3.78 8.85
N GLN A 464 -14.31 4.49 7.73
CA GLN A 464 -14.42 3.87 6.42
C GLN A 464 -13.13 3.12 6.04
N ALA A 465 -11.96 3.73 6.21
CA ALA A 465 -10.68 3.12 5.89
C ALA A 465 -10.44 1.86 6.71
N ASN A 466 -10.70 1.89 8.03
CA ASN A 466 -10.56 0.74 8.93
C ASN A 466 -11.53 -0.39 8.56
N ARG A 467 -12.78 -0.07 8.24
CA ARG A 467 -13.76 -1.06 7.80
C ARG A 467 -13.33 -1.73 6.48
N MET A 468 -12.83 -0.94 5.51
CA MET A 468 -12.37 -1.48 4.23
C MET A 468 -11.08 -2.29 4.38
N LYS A 469 -10.15 -1.89 5.26
CA LYS A 469 -8.97 -2.67 5.64
C LYS A 469 -9.38 -4.04 6.16
N THR A 470 -10.26 -4.10 7.17
CA THR A 470 -10.75 -5.35 7.77
C THR A 470 -11.45 -6.24 6.75
N ASN A 471 -12.29 -5.66 5.87
CA ASN A 471 -12.96 -6.40 4.81
C ASN A 471 -11.97 -7.01 3.82
N SER A 472 -10.98 -6.23 3.35
CA SER A 472 -9.96 -6.71 2.42
C SER A 472 -9.08 -7.78 3.05
N GLU A 473 -8.74 -7.65 4.33
CA GLU A 473 -7.99 -8.66 5.08
C GLU A 473 -8.78 -9.97 5.18
N THR A 474 -10.07 -9.92 5.54
CA THR A 474 -10.95 -11.09 5.61
C THR A 474 -11.08 -11.77 4.25
N LEU A 475 -11.25 -11.01 3.17
CA LEU A 475 -11.33 -11.55 1.82
C LEU A 475 -10.01 -12.19 1.39
N ARG A 476 -8.88 -11.52 1.61
CA ARG A 476 -7.55 -12.08 1.33
C ARG A 476 -7.34 -13.39 2.07
N GLN A 477 -7.67 -13.43 3.38
CA GLN A 477 -7.54 -14.64 4.18
C GLN A 477 -8.44 -15.77 3.65
N SER A 478 -9.70 -15.47 3.27
CA SER A 478 -10.60 -16.48 2.69
C SER A 478 -10.08 -17.05 1.37
N VAL A 479 -9.46 -16.20 0.52
CA VAL A 479 -8.83 -16.68 -0.73
C VAL A 479 -7.58 -17.51 -0.41
N GLU A 480 -6.78 -17.10 0.58
CA GLU A 480 -5.61 -17.86 1.02
C GLU A 480 -5.99 -19.23 1.56
N GLU A 481 -7.04 -19.34 2.38
CA GLU A 481 -7.56 -20.63 2.86
C GLU A 481 -7.99 -21.53 1.70
N LYS A 482 -8.65 -20.97 0.68
CA LYS A 482 -9.00 -21.73 -0.54
C LYS A 482 -7.74 -22.17 -1.31
N ARG A 483 -6.75 -21.29 -1.44
CA ARG A 483 -5.47 -21.58 -2.08
C ARG A 483 -4.75 -22.72 -1.35
N GLN A 484 -4.68 -22.65 -0.02
CA GLN A 484 -4.09 -23.69 0.81
C GLN A 484 -4.85 -25.01 0.74
N SER A 485 -6.17 -25.00 0.65
CA SER A 485 -6.96 -26.23 0.51
C SER A 485 -6.61 -27.02 -0.76
N VAL A 486 -6.11 -26.36 -1.81
CA VAL A 486 -5.66 -27.00 -3.06
C VAL A 486 -4.17 -27.31 -3.04
N SER A 487 -3.35 -26.37 -2.62
CA SER A 487 -1.90 -26.38 -2.81
C SER A 487 -1.09 -26.82 -1.59
N SER A 488 -1.68 -26.85 -0.39
CA SER A 488 -0.94 -27.22 0.81
C SER A 488 -0.65 -28.72 0.90
N VAL A 489 0.39 -29.06 1.66
CA VAL A 489 0.78 -30.43 1.95
C VAL A 489 -0.01 -30.95 3.14
N SER A 490 -0.87 -31.95 2.91
CA SER A 490 -1.48 -32.73 4.01
C SER A 490 -0.53 -33.84 4.44
N LEU A 491 0.02 -33.75 5.65
CA LEU A 491 0.94 -34.75 6.19
C LEU A 491 0.30 -36.16 6.23
N ASP A 492 -0.99 -36.27 6.53
CA ASP A 492 -1.70 -37.55 6.58
C ASP A 492 -1.81 -38.17 5.19
N GLU A 493 -2.13 -37.37 4.16
CA GLU A 493 -2.17 -37.87 2.77
C GLU A 493 -0.78 -38.26 2.28
N GLU A 494 0.25 -37.46 2.56
CA GLU A 494 1.62 -37.77 2.14
C GLU A 494 2.17 -39.01 2.86
N MET A 495 1.85 -39.23 4.15
CA MET A 495 2.21 -40.45 4.86
C MET A 495 1.51 -41.68 4.27
N MET A 496 0.23 -41.58 3.91
CA MET A 496 -0.50 -42.67 3.22
C MET A 496 0.13 -42.95 1.85
N ASN A 497 0.46 -41.89 1.10
CA ASN A 497 1.15 -42.01 -0.19
C ASN A 497 2.52 -42.67 -0.04
N MET A 498 3.29 -42.30 0.97
CA MET A 498 4.58 -42.89 1.29
C MET A 498 4.46 -44.42 1.52
N ILE A 499 3.52 -44.82 2.36
CA ILE A 499 3.26 -46.25 2.63
C ILE A 499 2.84 -46.98 1.33
N LYS A 500 1.94 -46.40 0.54
CA LYS A 500 1.49 -46.94 -0.74
C LYS A 500 2.65 -47.12 -1.72
N PHE A 501 3.47 -46.10 -1.91
CA PHE A 501 4.61 -46.15 -2.83
C PHE A 501 5.71 -47.09 -2.32
N GLN A 502 5.93 -47.18 -1.00
CA GLN A 502 6.86 -48.13 -0.39
C GLN A 502 6.42 -49.59 -0.61
N HIS A 503 5.12 -49.88 -0.42
CA HIS A 503 4.59 -51.20 -0.72
C HIS A 503 4.70 -51.56 -2.21
N ALA A 504 4.40 -50.61 -3.10
CA ALA A 504 4.53 -50.82 -4.53
C ALA A 504 6.00 -51.03 -4.98
N TYR A 505 6.94 -50.24 -4.39
CA TYR A 505 8.37 -50.43 -4.58
C TYR A 505 8.83 -51.84 -4.14
N ASN A 506 8.44 -52.27 -2.93
CA ASN A 506 8.77 -53.59 -2.40
C ASN A 506 8.17 -54.72 -3.25
N ALA A 507 6.95 -54.54 -3.77
CA ALA A 507 6.33 -55.50 -4.68
C ALA A 507 7.09 -55.64 -6.01
N ALA A 508 7.52 -54.51 -6.61
CA ALA A 508 8.34 -54.50 -7.81
C ALA A 508 9.73 -55.13 -7.56
N ALA A 509 10.36 -54.87 -6.43
CA ALA A 509 11.62 -55.50 -6.04
C ALA A 509 11.51 -57.02 -5.88
N ARG A 510 10.43 -57.54 -5.26
CA ARG A 510 10.15 -58.96 -5.16
C ARG A 510 9.92 -59.60 -6.54
N GLN A 511 9.26 -58.93 -7.47
CA GLN A 511 9.12 -59.43 -8.85
C GLN A 511 10.48 -59.60 -9.54
N ILE A 512 11.42 -58.66 -9.34
CA ILE A 512 12.79 -58.77 -9.85
C ILE A 512 13.47 -60.01 -9.27
N THR A 513 13.38 -60.25 -7.96
CA THR A 513 13.95 -61.45 -7.31
C THR A 513 13.38 -62.73 -7.86
N VAL A 514 12.04 -62.84 -8.05
CA VAL A 514 11.38 -64.01 -8.62
C VAL A 514 11.83 -64.25 -10.06
N ILE A 515 11.99 -63.21 -10.87
CA ILE A 515 12.46 -63.35 -12.25
C ILE A 515 13.93 -63.78 -12.27
N ASP A 516 14.76 -63.25 -11.37
CA ASP A 516 16.18 -63.61 -11.20
C ASP A 516 16.31 -65.10 -10.82
N GLU A 517 15.50 -65.59 -9.87
CA GLU A 517 15.45 -67.00 -9.50
C GLU A 517 15.00 -67.92 -10.68
N MET A 518 14.05 -67.42 -11.50
CA MET A 518 13.64 -68.18 -12.74
C MET A 518 14.78 -68.18 -13.75
N LEU A 519 15.50 -67.11 -13.94
CA LEU A 519 16.65 -67.01 -14.83
C LEU A 519 17.79 -67.92 -14.36
N ASP A 520 18.07 -67.92 -13.06
CA ASP A 520 19.10 -68.80 -12.46
C ASP A 520 18.80 -70.31 -12.72
N LYS A 521 17.53 -70.71 -12.51
CA LYS A 521 17.09 -72.07 -12.84
C LYS A 521 17.22 -72.40 -14.33
N LEU A 522 16.93 -71.47 -15.23
CA LEU A 522 17.10 -71.67 -16.67
C LEU A 522 18.56 -71.80 -17.09
N ILE A 523 19.43 -70.89 -16.53
CA ILE A 523 20.85 -70.84 -16.89
C ILE A 523 21.61 -72.05 -16.29
N ASN A 524 21.42 -72.32 -15.00
CA ASN A 524 22.18 -73.31 -14.27
C ASN A 524 21.50 -74.69 -14.22
N GLY A 525 20.15 -74.78 -14.42
CA GLY A 525 19.38 -76.01 -14.36
C GLY A 525 19.17 -76.73 -15.71
N MET A 526 19.22 -75.98 -16.84
CA MET A 526 19.07 -76.63 -18.20
C MET A 526 20.40 -77.00 -18.82
N GLY A 527 21.53 -76.74 -18.20
CA GLY A 527 22.88 -77.10 -18.68
C GLY A 527 23.41 -78.47 -18.22
N VAL A 528 22.65 -79.24 -17.45
CA VAL A 528 23.08 -80.60 -17.00
C VAL A 528 22.41 -81.66 -17.83
N VAL A 529 22.80 -81.69 -19.07
CA VAL A 529 22.52 -82.88 -19.92
C VAL A 529 23.74 -83.81 -19.87
N GLY A 530 23.61 -84.87 -19.09
CA GLY A 530 24.63 -85.92 -19.08
C GLY A 530 25.21 -86.30 -17.72
N ARG A 531 24.38 -86.68 -16.78
CA ARG A 531 24.73 -87.61 -15.70
C ARG A 531 23.71 -88.70 -15.63
#